data_d078912b2a48e003be8965334c7abb7b
#
_entry.id   d078912b2a48e003be8965334c7abb7b
#
_cell.length_a   1.000
_cell.length_b   1.000
_cell.length_c   1.000
_cell.angle_alpha   90.00
_cell.angle_beta   90.00
_cell.angle_gamma   90.00
#
_symmetry.space_group_name_H-M   'P 1'
#
loop_
_entity.id
_entity.type
_entity.pdbx_description
1 polymer ?
#
loop_
_entity_poly.entity_id
_entity_poly.type
_entity_poly.pdbx_seq_one_letter_code
_entity_poly.pdbx_strand_id
1 'polypeptide(L)'
;MEETGIKSIVIKEICDIARKYNVQKVTLFGSRARGDFKARSDIDLAVQGGDFIRFMLDVNEETSTLLKFDIVNLDEEIQNELRESIKKEGKIIYEEI
;
A
#
# COMPACT_ATOMS: atom_id res chain seq x y z
N MET A 1 -5.41 10.40 -5.53
CA MET A 1 -6.00 10.34 -4.17
C MET A 1 -5.51 11.52 -3.34
N GLU A 2 -6.13 12.67 -3.56
CA GLU A 2 -5.71 13.91 -2.90
C GLU A 2 -5.91 13.87 -1.39
N GLU A 3 -6.97 13.25 -0.93
CA GLU A 3 -7.28 13.14 0.49
C GLU A 3 -6.29 12.28 1.28
N THR A 4 -5.41 11.56 0.60
CA THR A 4 -4.37 10.74 1.25
C THR A 4 -3.02 11.45 1.28
N GLY A 5 -2.89 12.57 0.59
CA GLY A 5 -1.63 13.27 0.44
C GLY A 5 -0.60 12.55 -0.44
N ILE A 6 -1.02 11.50 -1.14
CA ILE A 6 -0.15 10.75 -2.04
C ILE A 6 -0.42 11.21 -3.47
N LYS A 7 0.64 11.60 -4.19
CA LYS A 7 0.49 12.07 -5.56
C LYS A 7 -0.04 10.97 -6.48
N SER A 8 -0.85 11.36 -7.46
CA SER A 8 -1.45 10.42 -8.42
C SER A 8 -0.41 9.58 -9.14
N ILE A 9 0.75 10.16 -9.47
CA ILE A 9 1.81 9.42 -10.15
C ILE A 9 2.34 8.29 -9.27
N VAL A 10 2.43 8.49 -7.96
CA VAL A 10 2.91 7.46 -7.05
C VAL A 10 1.89 6.32 -6.96
N ILE A 11 0.61 6.63 -6.89
CA ILE A 11 -0.45 5.61 -6.89
C ILE A 11 -0.38 4.79 -8.19
N LYS A 12 -0.21 5.46 -9.32
CA LYS A 12 -0.09 4.78 -10.62
C LYS A 12 1.12 3.85 -10.64
N GLU A 13 2.25 4.31 -10.13
CA GLU A 13 3.47 3.51 -10.06
C GLU A 13 3.27 2.26 -9.21
N ILE A 14 2.60 2.40 -8.06
CA ILE A 14 2.29 1.25 -7.20
C ILE A 14 1.41 0.24 -7.94
N CYS A 15 0.39 0.72 -8.63
CA CYS A 15 -0.50 -0.15 -9.41
C CYS A 15 0.23 -0.87 -10.54
N ASP A 16 1.12 -0.17 -11.25
CA ASP A 16 1.91 -0.77 -12.32
C ASP A 16 2.84 -1.87 -11.78
N ILE A 17 3.46 -1.62 -10.63
CA ILE A 17 4.33 -2.61 -9.99
C ILE A 17 3.52 -3.81 -9.50
N ALA A 18 2.34 -3.57 -8.93
CA ALA A 18 1.44 -4.64 -8.50
C ALA A 18 1.07 -5.55 -9.68
N ARG A 19 0.75 -4.95 -10.82
CA ARG A 19 0.42 -5.69 -12.02
C ARG A 19 1.60 -6.52 -12.52
N LYS A 20 2.79 -5.93 -12.47
CA LYS A 20 4.03 -6.59 -12.91
C LYS A 20 4.31 -7.88 -12.13
N TYR A 21 4.03 -7.88 -10.84
CA TYR A 21 4.32 -9.03 -9.98
C TYR A 21 3.10 -9.85 -9.59
N ASN A 22 2.02 -9.69 -10.33
CA ASN A 22 0.79 -10.49 -10.16
C ASN A 22 0.17 -10.34 -8.76
N VAL A 23 0.34 -9.20 -8.14
CA VAL A 23 -0.33 -8.88 -6.88
C VAL A 23 -1.83 -8.82 -7.13
N GLN A 24 -2.61 -9.38 -6.22
CA GLN A 24 -4.07 -9.42 -6.37
C GLN A 24 -4.74 -8.18 -5.82
N LYS A 25 -4.21 -7.64 -4.73
CA LYS A 25 -4.84 -6.51 -4.06
C LYS A 25 -3.82 -5.73 -3.25
N VAL A 26 -3.91 -4.39 -3.34
CA VAL A 26 -3.12 -3.47 -2.51
C VAL A 26 -4.09 -2.55 -1.80
N THR A 27 -4.03 -2.51 -0.48
CA THR A 27 -4.88 -1.68 0.36
C THR A 27 -4.03 -0.66 1.11
N LEU A 28 -4.38 0.61 0.99
CA LEU A 28 -3.78 1.67 1.79
C LEU A 28 -4.46 1.67 3.16
N PHE A 29 -3.66 1.67 4.23
CA PHE A 29 -4.21 1.75 5.58
C PHE A 29 -3.41 2.77 6.40
N GLY A 30 -3.67 2.84 7.70
CA GLY A 30 -2.96 3.76 8.57
C GLY A 30 -3.42 5.21 8.41
N SER A 31 -2.56 6.16 8.81
CA SER A 31 -2.93 7.57 8.91
C SER A 31 -3.37 8.18 7.58
N ARG A 32 -2.74 7.79 6.48
CA ARG A 32 -3.12 8.34 5.16
C ARG A 32 -4.47 7.85 4.68
N ALA A 33 -4.86 6.64 5.07
CA ALA A 33 -6.20 6.14 4.78
C ALA A 33 -7.25 6.81 5.66
N ARG A 34 -6.93 7.06 6.94
CA ARG A 34 -7.84 7.73 7.88
C ARG A 34 -7.99 9.23 7.62
N GLY A 35 -6.95 9.85 7.06
CA GLY A 35 -6.94 11.29 6.81
C GLY A 35 -6.27 12.12 7.90
N ASP A 36 -5.71 11.49 8.93
CA ASP A 36 -5.03 12.19 10.03
C ASP A 36 -3.50 12.18 9.88
N PHE A 37 -3.03 12.05 8.65
CA PHE A 37 -1.60 12.02 8.35
C PHE A 37 -0.96 13.40 8.40
N LYS A 38 0.36 13.38 8.58
CA LYS A 38 1.21 14.57 8.47
C LYS A 38 2.02 14.46 7.16
N ALA A 39 2.68 15.56 6.78
CA ALA A 39 3.42 15.63 5.51
C ALA A 39 4.42 14.48 5.33
N ARG A 40 5.03 14.01 6.43
CA ARG A 40 6.04 12.95 6.37
C ARG A 40 5.55 11.59 6.88
N SER A 41 4.25 11.44 7.09
CA SER A 41 3.70 10.14 7.50
C SER A 41 4.04 9.08 6.46
N ASP A 42 4.36 7.88 6.94
CA ASP A 42 4.65 6.73 6.08
C ASP A 42 3.43 6.37 5.23
N ILE A 43 3.70 5.72 4.11
CA ILE A 43 2.65 5.14 3.28
C ILE A 43 2.52 3.67 3.69
N ASP A 44 1.39 3.31 4.30
CA ASP A 44 1.15 1.96 4.81
C ASP A 44 0.33 1.16 3.80
N LEU A 45 0.93 0.11 3.27
CA LEU A 45 0.29 -0.75 2.27
C LEU A 45 0.13 -2.17 2.79
N ALA A 46 -1.03 -2.76 2.58
CA ALA A 46 -1.30 -4.17 2.85
C ALA A 46 -1.47 -4.87 1.51
N VAL A 47 -0.71 -5.93 1.29
CA VAL A 47 -0.58 -6.60 -0.01
C VAL A 47 -1.05 -8.03 0.09
N GLN A 48 -1.85 -8.45 -0.89
CA GLN A 48 -2.35 -9.80 -0.99
C GLN A 48 -2.03 -10.39 -2.35
N GLY A 49 -1.44 -11.58 -2.35
CA GLY A 49 -1.10 -12.31 -3.57
C GLY A 49 0.16 -11.82 -4.25
N GLY A 50 0.60 -12.56 -5.25
CA GLY A 50 1.75 -12.22 -6.07
C GLY A 50 3.10 -12.42 -5.39
N ASP A 51 4.12 -11.83 -6.01
CA ASP A 51 5.50 -11.87 -5.52
C ASP A 51 5.73 -10.70 -4.57
N PHE A 52 5.43 -10.91 -3.30
CA PHE A 52 5.50 -9.87 -2.27
C PHE A 52 6.89 -9.21 -2.18
N ILE A 53 7.93 -10.03 -2.16
CA ILE A 53 9.30 -9.51 -1.96
C ILE A 53 9.71 -8.58 -3.09
N ARG A 54 9.48 -8.98 -4.34
CA ARG A 54 9.82 -8.14 -5.49
C ARG A 54 8.95 -6.91 -5.57
N PHE A 55 7.67 -7.03 -5.26
CA PHE A 55 6.77 -5.90 -5.18
C PHE A 55 7.30 -4.87 -4.17
N MET A 56 7.61 -5.31 -2.97
CA MET A 56 8.10 -4.45 -1.90
C MET A 56 9.39 -3.73 -2.32
N LEU A 57 10.34 -4.46 -2.89
CA LEU A 57 11.62 -3.88 -3.31
C LEU A 57 11.41 -2.82 -4.39
N ASP A 58 10.61 -3.11 -5.41
CA ASP A 58 10.37 -2.15 -6.49
C ASP A 58 9.60 -0.93 -6.02
N VAL A 59 8.61 -1.11 -5.14
CA VAL A 59 7.88 0.04 -4.58
C VAL A 59 8.82 0.98 -3.84
N ASN A 60 9.75 0.42 -3.07
CA ASN A 60 10.72 1.24 -2.35
C ASN A 60 11.74 1.92 -3.25
N GLU A 61 12.12 1.29 -4.36
CA GLU A 61 13.20 1.78 -5.22
C GLU A 61 12.71 2.59 -6.42
N GLU A 62 11.55 2.27 -6.98
CA GLU A 62 11.13 2.78 -8.28
C GLU A 62 10.01 3.82 -8.23
N THR A 63 9.44 4.10 -7.07
CA THR A 63 8.38 5.12 -6.99
C THR A 63 8.96 6.52 -6.85
N SER A 64 8.20 7.51 -7.36
CA SER A 64 8.61 8.92 -7.41
C SER A 64 8.29 9.66 -6.12
N THR A 65 8.62 9.05 -4.96
CA THR A 65 8.39 9.67 -3.66
C THR A 65 9.57 9.43 -2.74
N LEU A 66 9.81 10.40 -1.85
CA LEU A 66 10.80 10.26 -0.78
C LEU A 66 10.18 9.75 0.52
N LEU A 67 8.86 9.56 0.54
CA LEU A 67 8.18 9.02 1.71
C LEU A 67 8.54 7.55 1.89
N LYS A 68 8.56 7.12 3.13
CA LYS A 68 8.82 5.72 3.46
C LYS A 68 7.56 4.90 3.30
N PHE A 69 7.75 3.64 2.93
CA PHE A 69 6.67 2.66 2.85
C PHE A 69 6.79 1.68 3.98
N ASP A 70 5.64 1.34 4.57
CA ASP A 70 5.51 0.24 5.51
C ASP A 70 4.57 -0.77 4.85
N ILE A 71 5.12 -1.91 4.42
CA ILE A 71 4.39 -2.85 3.58
C ILE A 71 4.19 -4.18 4.31
N VAL A 72 2.92 -4.55 4.48
CA VAL A 72 2.50 -5.74 5.22
C VAL A 72 2.01 -6.80 4.23
N ASN A 73 2.44 -8.05 4.43
CA ASN A 73 2.00 -9.18 3.62
C ASN A 73 0.79 -9.84 4.28
N LEU A 74 -0.39 -9.69 3.66
CA LEU A 74 -1.63 -10.27 4.20
C LEU A 74 -1.72 -11.78 4.02
N ASP A 75 -0.84 -12.38 3.23
CA ASP A 75 -0.79 -13.83 3.04
C ASP A 75 -0.02 -14.52 4.18
N GLU A 76 0.66 -13.74 5.00
CA GLU A 76 1.34 -14.24 6.18
C GLU A 76 0.49 -14.01 7.43
N GLU A 77 0.90 -14.62 8.53
CA GLU A 77 0.23 -14.43 9.80
C GLU A 77 0.53 -13.03 10.34
N ILE A 78 -0.52 -12.26 10.63
CA ILE A 78 -0.39 -10.94 11.23
C ILE A 78 -1.34 -10.85 12.43
N GLN A 79 -1.11 -9.87 13.30
CA GLN A 79 -1.96 -9.68 14.48
C GLN A 79 -3.40 -9.38 14.05
N ASN A 80 -4.35 -9.92 14.80
CA ASN A 80 -5.77 -9.74 14.50
C ASN A 80 -6.19 -8.27 14.54
N GLU A 81 -5.66 -7.50 15.47
CA GLU A 81 -5.96 -6.07 15.57
C GLU A 81 -5.54 -5.33 14.30
N LEU A 82 -4.37 -5.67 13.76
CA LEU A 82 -3.88 -5.05 12.54
C LEU A 82 -4.78 -5.44 11.35
N ARG A 83 -5.14 -6.71 11.24
CA ARG A 83 -6.02 -7.19 10.17
C ARG A 83 -7.37 -6.50 10.21
N GLU A 84 -7.94 -6.35 11.39
CA GLU A 84 -9.22 -5.65 11.56
C GLU A 84 -9.12 -4.17 11.22
N SER A 85 -8.03 -3.50 11.61
CA SER A 85 -7.79 -2.11 11.24
C SER A 85 -7.71 -1.93 9.72
N ILE A 86 -7.01 -2.82 9.04
CA ILE A 86 -6.89 -2.79 7.59
C ILE A 86 -8.26 -2.94 6.93
N LYS A 87 -9.08 -3.87 7.42
CA LYS A 87 -10.44 -4.07 6.91
C LYS A 87 -11.32 -2.84 7.13
N LYS A 88 -11.26 -2.27 8.31
CA LYS A 88 -12.14 -1.17 8.72
C LYS A 88 -11.77 0.15 8.07
N GLU A 89 -10.47 0.46 8.01
CA GLU A 89 -9.98 1.78 7.60
C GLU A 89 -9.39 1.79 6.20
N GLY A 90 -9.09 0.62 5.66
CA GLY A 90 -8.33 0.50 4.42
C GLY A 90 -9.06 1.05 3.20
N LYS A 91 -8.27 1.59 2.27
CA LYS A 91 -8.76 2.01 0.95
C LYS A 91 -8.04 1.19 -0.10
N ILE A 92 -8.80 0.48 -0.91
CA ILE A 92 -8.22 -0.34 -1.97
C ILE A 92 -7.69 0.58 -3.07
N ILE A 93 -6.39 0.48 -3.36
CA ILE A 93 -5.78 1.27 -4.43
C ILE A 93 -5.49 0.44 -5.67
N TYR A 94 -5.45 -0.88 -5.53
CA TYR A 94 -5.31 -1.79 -6.66
C TYR A 94 -6.02 -3.10 -6.36
N GLU A 95 -6.76 -3.57 -7.33
CA GLU A 95 -7.41 -4.88 -7.22
C GLU A 95 -7.46 -5.52 -8.61
N GLU A 96 -6.95 -6.74 -8.71
CA GLU A 96 -7.02 -7.51 -9.95
C GLU A 96 -8.45 -8.00 -10.15
N ILE A 97 -8.94 -7.82 -11.36
CA ILE A 97 -10.31 -8.19 -11.72
C ILE A 97 -10.28 -9.47 -12.56
#